data_ce6846be81a15f26649848c449cfd9c9
#
_entry.id   ce6846be81a15f26649848c449cfd9c9
#
_cell.length_a   1.000
_cell.length_b   1.000
_cell.length_c   1.000
_cell.angle_alpha   90.00
_cell.angle_beta   90.00
_cell.angle_gamma   90.00
#
_symmetry.space_group_name_H-M   'P 1'
#
loop_
_entity.id
_entity.type
_entity.pdbx_description
1 polymer ?
#
loop_
_entity_poly.entity_id
_entity_poly.type
_entity_poly.pdbx_seq_one_letter_code
_entity_poly.pdbx_strand_id
1 'polypeptide(L)'
;MKLGSFHRRKKVFIKDFKIFMMMVLFFRFKKTVFETKKIKNILIMRDNNKLGDMIIFTPLFRECHRLGLDVSVVTGDVCAELLKENKNIKHIFVCKEHFFNMFFLALKLRKEKYDLIIDPLNEVHSYRSIMMMQVINPKHILGFNKEGKYKTYDISLSEDLSLNRHTSERIKSILQKINPDIDLDKIDLSYELPIPSDVDNSVKQYLERFNGKTTVLLNPFGALKTRKFSAAKINSIVDIIKKKIANPVIIISGLESEIKDIEIDGVEKTPFTRYIHATSLVKQVDYIVSVDTSIVHAATAFNKPIVAFYPMSKARVNSQPLTWGPNSEHAIQVLSDTRNVEDIPDNIIKYAIENMISMRS
;
A
#
# COMPACT_ATOMS: atom_id res chain seq x y z
N MET A 1 23.61 -21.40 15.88
CA MET A 1 22.13 -21.26 15.70
C MET A 1 21.34 -20.72 16.90
N LYS A 2 21.88 -20.72 18.15
CA LYS A 2 21.14 -20.27 19.38
C LYS A 2 21.15 -18.77 19.67
N LEU A 3 22.13 -17.98 19.23
CA LEU A 3 22.19 -16.53 19.49
C LEU A 3 21.12 -15.72 18.79
N GLY A 4 20.76 -16.06 17.55
CA GLY A 4 19.73 -15.33 16.79
C GLY A 4 18.31 -15.48 17.36
N SER A 5 18.00 -16.63 17.97
CA SER A 5 16.71 -16.88 18.61
C SER A 5 16.54 -16.08 19.91
N PHE A 6 17.62 -15.93 20.69
CA PHE A 6 17.62 -15.15 21.93
C PHE A 6 17.42 -13.66 21.67
N HIS A 7 18.14 -13.09 20.69
CA HIS A 7 17.97 -11.69 20.28
C HIS A 7 16.55 -11.40 19.76
N ARG A 8 15.96 -12.33 19.02
CA ARG A 8 14.60 -12.21 18.53
C ARG A 8 13.57 -12.23 19.67
N ARG A 9 13.74 -13.15 20.64
CA ARG A 9 12.87 -13.23 21.84
C ARG A 9 12.96 -11.95 22.68
N LYS A 10 14.18 -11.43 22.91
CA LYS A 10 14.40 -10.17 23.65
C LYS A 10 13.72 -8.96 22.96
N LYS A 11 13.82 -8.86 21.64
CA LYS A 11 13.13 -7.79 20.88
C LYS A 11 11.61 -7.88 21.01
N VAL A 12 11.03 -9.08 20.93
CA VAL A 12 9.59 -9.31 21.10
C VAL A 12 9.16 -8.93 22.51
N PHE A 13 9.86 -9.38 23.53
CA PHE A 13 9.57 -9.06 24.95
C PHE A 13 9.59 -7.54 25.20
N ILE A 14 10.63 -6.83 24.74
CA ILE A 14 10.71 -5.36 24.88
C ILE A 14 9.54 -4.67 24.17
N LYS A 15 9.15 -5.16 22.99
CA LYS A 15 8.01 -4.62 22.25
C LYS A 15 6.71 -4.81 23.04
N ASP A 16 6.46 -6.03 23.50
CA ASP A 16 5.23 -6.37 24.25
C ASP A 16 5.17 -5.59 25.59
N PHE A 17 6.31 -5.43 26.28
CA PHE A 17 6.41 -4.63 27.49
C PHE A 17 6.09 -3.14 27.23
N LYS A 18 6.66 -2.53 26.17
CA LYS A 18 6.33 -1.15 25.80
C LYS A 18 4.86 -0.98 25.49
N ILE A 19 4.24 -1.93 24.77
CA ILE A 19 2.80 -1.90 24.46
C ILE A 19 2.00 -1.96 25.77
N PHE A 20 2.34 -2.89 26.68
CA PHE A 20 1.69 -3.00 27.98
C PHE A 20 1.78 -1.70 28.78
N MET A 21 2.96 -1.08 28.84
CA MET A 21 3.15 0.21 29.50
C MET A 21 2.25 1.30 28.90
N MET A 22 2.12 1.37 27.58
CA MET A 22 1.22 2.35 26.94
C MET A 22 -0.25 2.09 27.26
N MET A 23 -0.66 0.83 27.38
CA MET A 23 -2.04 0.47 27.76
C MET A 23 -2.34 0.82 29.22
N VAL A 24 -1.36 0.75 30.11
CA VAL A 24 -1.52 1.13 31.54
C VAL A 24 -1.50 2.65 31.69
N LEU A 25 -0.53 3.34 31.10
CA LEU A 25 -0.34 4.79 31.23
C LEU A 25 -1.45 5.61 30.58
N PHE A 26 -1.99 5.11 29.46
CA PHE A 26 -3.01 5.79 28.67
C PHE A 26 -4.30 4.96 28.62
N PHE A 27 -4.74 4.45 29.80
CA PHE A 27 -5.89 3.60 29.89
C PHE A 27 -7.16 4.25 29.32
N ARG A 28 -7.89 3.49 28.50
CA ARG A 28 -9.18 3.86 27.94
C ARG A 28 -10.28 2.94 28.49
N PHE A 29 -11.34 3.53 29.00
CA PHE A 29 -12.52 2.74 29.37
C PHE A 29 -13.23 2.24 28.12
N LYS A 30 -13.33 0.93 27.96
CA LYS A 30 -14.06 0.30 26.85
C LYS A 30 -15.56 0.61 26.97
N LYS A 31 -16.18 1.04 25.87
CA LYS A 31 -17.62 1.11 25.76
C LYS A 31 -18.17 -0.25 25.34
N THR A 32 -19.22 -0.70 26.03
CA THR A 32 -19.63 -2.10 25.99
C THR A 32 -20.53 -2.48 24.81
N VAL A 33 -21.23 -1.52 24.21
CA VAL A 33 -22.19 -1.79 23.13
C VAL A 33 -21.77 -1.09 21.85
N PHE A 34 -21.60 -1.87 20.79
CA PHE A 34 -21.34 -1.38 19.44
C PHE A 34 -22.69 -1.24 18.71
N GLU A 35 -23.17 -0.01 18.58
CA GLU A 35 -24.41 0.30 17.90
C GLU A 35 -24.10 0.90 16.50
N THR A 36 -24.33 0.12 15.45
CA THR A 36 -24.01 0.49 14.06
C THR A 36 -24.64 1.81 13.64
N LYS A 37 -25.92 2.03 14.01
CA LYS A 37 -26.68 3.26 13.70
C LYS A 37 -26.11 4.55 14.33
N LYS A 38 -25.24 4.42 15.33
CA LYS A 38 -24.62 5.56 16.03
C LYS A 38 -23.21 5.89 15.49
N ILE A 39 -22.71 5.13 14.52
CA ILE A 39 -21.41 5.39 13.88
C ILE A 39 -21.61 6.44 12.81
N LYS A 40 -20.91 7.56 12.93
CA LYS A 40 -20.89 8.67 11.95
C LYS A 40 -19.48 9.14 11.63
N ASN A 41 -18.62 9.26 12.66
CA ASN A 41 -17.28 9.83 12.54
C ASN A 41 -16.22 8.75 12.71
N ILE A 42 -15.51 8.44 11.62
CA ILE A 42 -14.54 7.33 11.55
C ILE A 42 -13.13 7.89 11.36
N LEU A 43 -12.16 7.30 12.07
CA LEU A 43 -10.74 7.53 11.86
C LEU A 43 -10.07 6.24 11.36
N ILE A 44 -9.47 6.29 10.18
CA ILE A 44 -8.65 5.19 9.65
C ILE A 44 -7.20 5.42 10.05
N MET A 45 -6.62 4.43 10.72
CA MET A 45 -5.30 4.53 11.33
C MET A 45 -4.24 3.85 10.48
N ARG A 46 -3.43 4.66 9.76
CA ARG A 46 -2.29 4.22 8.94
C ARG A 46 -1.12 5.18 9.12
N ASP A 47 -0.57 5.20 10.32
CA ASP A 47 0.42 6.16 10.83
C ASP A 47 1.83 6.08 10.19
N ASN A 48 1.93 5.59 8.95
CA ASN A 48 3.18 5.43 8.20
C ASN A 48 3.02 5.73 6.70
N ASN A 49 4.12 5.64 5.94
CA ASN A 49 4.17 5.88 4.50
C ASN A 49 4.13 4.59 3.65
N LYS A 50 3.37 3.57 4.05
CA LYS A 50 3.17 2.38 3.22
C LYS A 50 2.16 2.65 2.11
N LEU A 51 2.63 3.21 1.02
CA LEU A 51 1.84 3.68 -0.11
C LEU A 51 0.95 2.58 -0.72
N GLY A 52 1.50 1.37 -0.94
CA GLY A 52 0.74 0.25 -1.49
C GLY A 52 -0.47 -0.11 -0.63
N ASP A 53 -0.26 -0.21 0.69
CA ASP A 53 -1.35 -0.48 1.63
C ASP A 53 -2.42 0.61 1.57
N MET A 54 -2.00 1.89 1.47
CA MET A 54 -2.93 3.02 1.41
C MET A 54 -3.78 2.98 0.14
N ILE A 55 -3.17 2.66 -1.02
CA ILE A 55 -3.89 2.54 -2.29
C ILE A 55 -4.96 1.45 -2.22
N ILE A 56 -4.61 0.28 -1.68
CA ILE A 56 -5.54 -0.86 -1.54
C ILE A 56 -6.76 -0.51 -0.69
N PHE A 57 -6.63 0.41 0.28
CA PHE A 57 -7.74 0.81 1.15
C PHE A 57 -8.54 2.03 0.66
N THR A 58 -8.24 2.60 -0.51
CA THR A 58 -9.04 3.71 -1.07
C THR A 58 -10.51 3.35 -1.29
N PRO A 59 -10.91 2.12 -1.66
CA PRO A 59 -12.32 1.75 -1.72
C PRO A 59 -13.05 1.84 -0.36
N LEU A 60 -12.33 1.59 0.75
CA LEU A 60 -12.93 1.74 2.09
C LEU A 60 -13.40 3.20 2.33
N PHE A 61 -12.61 4.18 1.91
CA PHE A 61 -12.98 5.59 2.07
C PHE A 61 -14.24 5.91 1.27
N ARG A 62 -14.31 5.45 0.01
CA ARG A 62 -15.46 5.63 -0.88
C ARG A 62 -16.71 4.98 -0.29
N GLU A 63 -16.63 3.73 0.08
CA GLU A 63 -17.80 2.99 0.57
C GLU A 63 -18.30 3.53 1.92
N CYS A 64 -17.40 3.93 2.83
CA CYS A 64 -17.78 4.63 4.05
C CYS A 64 -18.48 5.96 3.76
N HIS A 65 -17.95 6.75 2.80
CA HIS A 65 -18.58 8.00 2.38
C HIS A 65 -19.97 7.77 1.77
N ARG A 66 -20.15 6.73 0.96
CA ARG A 66 -21.48 6.34 0.39
C ARG A 66 -22.48 5.94 1.47
N LEU A 67 -22.01 5.41 2.59
CA LEU A 67 -22.84 5.13 3.78
C LEU A 67 -23.14 6.39 4.62
N GLY A 68 -22.72 7.57 4.18
CA GLY A 68 -22.93 8.84 4.89
C GLY A 68 -22.04 9.02 6.11
N LEU A 69 -20.87 8.35 6.14
CA LEU A 69 -19.92 8.44 7.23
C LEU A 69 -18.84 9.50 6.95
N ASP A 70 -18.49 10.27 7.97
CA ASP A 70 -17.36 11.21 7.95
C ASP A 70 -16.05 10.45 8.13
N VAL A 71 -15.24 10.37 7.08
CA VAL A 71 -13.97 9.63 7.08
C VAL A 71 -12.80 10.58 7.29
N SER A 72 -12.01 10.32 8.33
CA SER A 72 -10.71 10.96 8.55
C SER A 72 -9.61 9.90 8.47
N VAL A 73 -8.41 10.30 8.05
CA VAL A 73 -7.25 9.41 7.91
C VAL A 73 -6.06 9.98 8.65
N VAL A 74 -5.37 9.15 9.46
CA VAL A 74 -4.03 9.43 9.97
C VAL A 74 -3.02 8.67 9.14
N THR A 75 -2.04 9.37 8.54
CA THR A 75 -1.04 8.74 7.68
C THR A 75 0.28 9.52 7.65
N GLY A 76 1.32 8.96 7.05
CA GLY A 76 2.56 9.69 6.79
C GLY A 76 2.39 10.73 5.69
N ASP A 77 3.37 11.59 5.52
CA ASP A 77 3.34 12.76 4.62
C ASP A 77 3.21 12.39 3.14
N VAL A 78 3.93 11.35 2.69
CA VAL A 78 3.87 10.90 1.28
C VAL A 78 2.49 10.30 0.95
N CYS A 79 1.91 9.51 1.87
CA CYS A 79 0.55 9.01 1.71
C CYS A 79 -0.50 10.13 1.80
N ALA A 80 -0.27 11.15 2.64
CA ALA A 80 -1.16 12.30 2.74
C ALA A 80 -1.18 13.09 1.43
N GLU A 81 -0.02 13.26 0.78
CA GLU A 81 0.06 13.87 -0.55
C GLU A 81 -0.73 13.08 -1.59
N LEU A 82 -0.59 11.75 -1.60
CA LEU A 82 -1.30 10.86 -2.51
C LEU A 82 -2.83 10.94 -2.37
N LEU A 83 -3.32 11.17 -1.14
CA LEU A 83 -4.75 11.21 -0.84
C LEU A 83 -5.36 12.61 -0.92
N LYS A 84 -4.57 13.66 -1.15
CA LYS A 84 -4.99 15.07 -1.02
C LYS A 84 -6.25 15.40 -1.82
N GLU A 85 -6.36 14.87 -3.03
CA GLU A 85 -7.51 15.11 -3.92
C GLU A 85 -8.66 14.08 -3.76
N ASN A 86 -8.58 13.18 -2.77
CA ASN A 86 -9.62 12.18 -2.55
C ASN A 86 -10.83 12.80 -1.82
N LYS A 87 -11.91 13.01 -2.56
CA LYS A 87 -13.15 13.66 -2.08
C LYS A 87 -13.93 12.84 -1.04
N ASN A 88 -13.60 11.56 -0.87
CA ASN A 88 -14.24 10.68 0.10
C ASN A 88 -13.62 10.82 1.50
N ILE A 89 -12.57 11.63 1.66
CA ILE A 89 -11.89 11.87 2.93
C ILE A 89 -12.17 13.30 3.38
N LYS A 90 -12.73 13.43 4.58
CA LYS A 90 -13.04 14.73 5.19
C LYS A 90 -11.78 15.43 5.70
N HIS A 91 -10.91 14.66 6.41
CA HIS A 91 -9.66 15.21 6.97
C HIS A 91 -8.51 14.22 6.84
N ILE A 92 -7.36 14.71 6.44
CA ILE A 92 -6.10 13.96 6.41
C ILE A 92 -5.16 14.57 7.45
N PHE A 93 -4.69 13.74 8.39
CA PHE A 93 -3.78 14.14 9.44
C PHE A 93 -2.42 13.51 9.23
N VAL A 94 -1.40 14.35 9.00
CA VAL A 94 -0.03 13.89 8.81
C VAL A 94 0.59 13.48 10.15
N CYS A 95 1.04 12.25 10.22
CA CYS A 95 1.69 11.66 11.37
C CYS A 95 3.21 11.57 11.15
N LYS A 96 3.99 12.24 11.98
CA LYS A 96 5.44 12.07 12.03
C LYS A 96 5.77 11.01 13.06
N GLU A 97 6.52 9.98 12.68
CA GLU A 97 6.84 8.78 13.49
C GLU A 97 7.72 9.04 14.72
N HIS A 98 7.52 10.15 15.43
CA HIS A 98 8.17 10.48 16.69
C HIS A 98 7.15 10.50 17.83
N PHE A 99 7.51 9.96 19.01
CA PHE A 99 6.57 9.76 20.13
C PHE A 99 5.81 11.03 20.51
N PHE A 100 6.49 12.14 20.73
CA PHE A 100 5.84 13.39 21.14
C PHE A 100 4.94 13.97 20.05
N ASN A 101 5.37 13.90 18.78
CA ASN A 101 4.52 14.36 17.66
C ASN A 101 3.23 13.55 17.59
N MET A 102 3.33 12.23 17.73
CA MET A 102 2.18 11.34 17.74
C MET A 102 1.28 11.58 18.96
N PHE A 103 1.86 11.85 20.13
CA PHE A 103 1.12 12.18 21.35
C PHE A 103 0.32 13.48 21.21
N PHE A 104 0.96 14.56 20.76
CA PHE A 104 0.27 15.84 20.56
C PHE A 104 -0.79 15.77 19.44
N LEU A 105 -0.51 15.04 18.37
CA LEU A 105 -1.51 14.76 17.33
C LEU A 105 -2.70 14.00 17.92
N ALA A 106 -2.46 13.00 18.76
CA ALA A 106 -3.53 12.23 19.40
C ALA A 106 -4.40 13.10 20.32
N LEU A 107 -3.80 14.04 21.07
CA LEU A 107 -4.55 15.02 21.88
C LEU A 107 -5.42 15.95 21.01
N LYS A 108 -4.92 16.35 19.83
CA LYS A 108 -5.72 17.11 18.86
C LYS A 108 -6.91 16.29 18.36
N LEU A 109 -6.64 15.04 17.92
CA LEU A 109 -7.64 14.13 17.39
C LEU A 109 -8.70 13.70 18.42
N ARG A 110 -8.37 13.70 19.71
CA ARG A 110 -9.33 13.44 20.80
C ARG A 110 -10.50 14.42 20.79
N LYS A 111 -10.28 15.66 20.35
CA LYS A 111 -11.32 16.70 20.29
C LYS A 111 -12.39 16.41 19.22
N GLU A 112 -12.03 15.64 18.18
CA GLU A 112 -12.92 15.25 17.09
C GLU A 112 -13.98 14.20 17.49
N LYS A 113 -13.81 13.56 18.66
CA LYS A 113 -14.77 12.60 19.27
C LYS A 113 -15.18 11.47 18.30
N TYR A 114 -14.18 10.75 17.75
CA TYR A 114 -14.44 9.64 16.83
C TYR A 114 -15.32 8.55 17.45
N ASP A 115 -16.28 8.05 16.66
CA ASP A 115 -17.11 6.92 17.04
C ASP A 115 -16.33 5.61 16.88
N LEU A 116 -15.52 5.52 15.82
CA LEU A 116 -14.78 4.32 15.47
C LEU A 116 -13.37 4.67 14.94
N ILE A 117 -12.36 4.03 15.50
CA ILE A 117 -11.05 3.90 14.85
C ILE A 117 -11.01 2.55 14.14
N ILE A 118 -10.60 2.54 12.87
CA ILE A 118 -10.36 1.34 12.07
C ILE A 118 -8.87 1.16 11.87
N ASP A 119 -8.34 0.02 12.30
CA ASP A 119 -7.03 -0.50 11.96
C ASP A 119 -7.20 -1.61 10.92
N PRO A 120 -7.00 -1.34 9.62
CA PRO A 120 -7.31 -2.31 8.57
C PRO A 120 -6.30 -3.45 8.45
N LEU A 121 -5.26 -3.48 9.29
CA LEU A 121 -4.18 -4.46 9.17
C LEU A 121 -4.17 -5.51 10.27
N ASN A 122 -3.65 -6.69 9.93
CA ASN A 122 -3.34 -7.77 10.84
C ASN A 122 -2.09 -7.55 11.69
N GLU A 123 -1.21 -6.65 11.24
CA GLU A 123 0.07 -6.44 11.91
C GLU A 123 -0.11 -5.84 13.30
N VAL A 124 0.80 -6.20 14.19
CA VAL A 124 0.88 -5.59 15.50
C VAL A 124 1.46 -4.19 15.36
N HIS A 125 0.67 -3.19 15.68
CA HIS A 125 1.13 -1.81 15.73
C HIS A 125 2.33 -1.60 16.64
N SER A 126 3.01 -0.49 16.44
CA SER A 126 4.02 -0.01 17.36
C SER A 126 3.37 0.39 18.70
N TYR A 127 4.15 0.42 19.77
CA TYR A 127 3.67 0.94 21.06
C TYR A 127 3.19 2.40 20.95
N ARG A 128 3.71 3.15 19.99
CA ARG A 128 3.30 4.53 19.68
C ARG A 128 1.90 4.59 19.08
N SER A 129 1.59 3.71 18.14
CA SER A 129 0.24 3.61 17.55
C SER A 129 -0.79 3.20 18.61
N ILE A 130 -0.43 2.27 19.52
CA ILE A 130 -1.28 1.89 20.65
C ILE A 130 -1.52 3.10 21.57
N MET A 131 -0.48 3.84 21.94
CA MET A 131 -0.59 5.08 22.71
C MET A 131 -1.53 6.07 22.01
N MET A 132 -1.35 6.30 20.70
CA MET A 132 -2.21 7.19 19.93
C MET A 132 -3.69 6.79 20.04
N MET A 133 -4.03 5.53 19.77
CA MET A 133 -5.40 5.04 19.87
C MET A 133 -6.00 5.21 21.26
N GLN A 134 -5.21 4.98 22.32
CA GLN A 134 -5.65 5.17 23.72
C GLN A 134 -5.90 6.66 24.03
N VAL A 135 -4.98 7.55 23.62
CA VAL A 135 -5.08 9.00 23.87
C VAL A 135 -6.21 9.64 23.09
N ILE A 136 -6.44 9.24 21.83
CA ILE A 136 -7.60 9.71 21.03
C ILE A 136 -8.91 9.35 21.72
N ASN A 137 -8.96 8.20 22.40
CA ASN A 137 -10.11 7.75 23.19
C ASN A 137 -11.44 7.72 22.38
N PRO A 138 -11.49 7.00 21.24
CA PRO A 138 -12.73 6.83 20.46
C PRO A 138 -13.76 6.03 21.24
N LYS A 139 -15.00 5.96 20.73
CA LYS A 139 -16.01 5.04 21.31
C LYS A 139 -15.58 3.59 21.11
N HIS A 140 -15.13 3.22 19.91
CA HIS A 140 -14.70 1.86 19.57
C HIS A 140 -13.42 1.85 18.75
N ILE A 141 -12.66 0.74 18.85
CA ILE A 141 -11.49 0.45 18.02
C ILE A 141 -11.66 -0.93 17.40
N LEU A 142 -11.63 -0.99 16.08
CA LEU A 142 -11.77 -2.21 15.28
C LEU A 142 -10.42 -2.59 14.67
N GLY A 143 -10.09 -3.86 14.67
CA GLY A 143 -8.91 -4.41 14.00
C GLY A 143 -9.12 -5.88 13.60
N PHE A 144 -8.10 -6.49 12.99
CA PHE A 144 -8.12 -7.87 12.53
C PHE A 144 -7.22 -8.76 13.37
N ASN A 145 -7.73 -9.94 13.81
CA ASN A 145 -6.99 -10.95 14.58
C ASN A 145 -6.30 -10.37 15.83
N LYS A 146 -7.00 -9.47 16.55
CA LYS A 146 -6.49 -8.75 17.74
C LYS A 146 -6.97 -9.36 19.05
N GLU A 147 -7.58 -10.52 19.02
CA GLU A 147 -8.17 -11.18 20.18
C GLU A 147 -7.13 -11.53 21.24
N GLY A 148 -7.52 -11.42 22.50
CA GLY A 148 -6.77 -11.88 23.67
C GLY A 148 -5.47 -11.13 24.00
N LYS A 149 -4.71 -10.72 23.02
CA LYS A 149 -3.35 -10.15 23.22
C LYS A 149 -3.35 -8.63 23.41
N TYR A 150 -4.29 -7.93 22.80
CA TYR A 150 -4.32 -6.47 22.81
C TYR A 150 -5.69 -5.95 23.28
N LYS A 151 -5.78 -5.64 24.57
CA LYS A 151 -7.01 -5.08 25.18
C LYS A 151 -7.39 -3.68 24.65
N THR A 152 -6.60 -3.11 23.75
CA THR A 152 -6.89 -1.82 23.10
C THR A 152 -8.07 -1.92 22.16
N TYR A 153 -8.25 -3.04 21.47
CA TYR A 153 -9.31 -3.24 20.49
C TYR A 153 -10.60 -3.71 21.18
N ASP A 154 -11.72 -3.08 20.79
CA ASP A 154 -13.06 -3.48 21.24
C ASP A 154 -13.68 -4.52 20.32
N ILE A 155 -13.31 -4.45 19.02
CA ILE A 155 -13.82 -5.31 17.97
C ILE A 155 -12.63 -5.93 17.26
N SER A 156 -12.58 -7.26 17.25
CA SER A 156 -11.62 -8.03 16.48
C SER A 156 -12.35 -8.80 15.40
N LEU A 157 -12.11 -8.46 14.14
CA LEU A 157 -12.59 -9.25 13.02
C LEU A 157 -11.66 -10.43 12.81
N SER A 158 -12.23 -11.62 12.67
CA SER A 158 -11.48 -12.82 12.39
C SER A 158 -11.16 -12.90 10.90
N GLU A 159 -9.91 -13.17 10.56
CA GLU A 159 -9.47 -13.44 9.18
C GLU A 159 -8.69 -14.75 9.17
N ASP A 160 -9.15 -15.70 8.37
CA ASP A 160 -8.42 -16.91 8.11
C ASP A 160 -7.31 -16.64 7.07
N LEU A 161 -6.09 -16.52 7.59
CA LEU A 161 -4.91 -16.21 6.80
C LEU A 161 -4.50 -17.36 5.87
N SER A 162 -5.01 -18.58 6.07
CA SER A 162 -4.74 -19.73 5.21
C SER A 162 -5.45 -19.65 3.86
N LEU A 163 -6.52 -18.88 3.77
CA LEU A 163 -7.32 -18.71 2.55
C LEU A 163 -6.65 -17.84 1.48
N ASN A 164 -5.50 -17.23 1.79
CA ASN A 164 -4.72 -16.38 0.86
C ASN A 164 -5.58 -15.34 0.09
N ARG A 165 -6.62 -14.81 0.73
CA ARG A 165 -7.48 -13.78 0.13
C ARG A 165 -6.71 -12.48 -0.03
N HIS A 166 -7.03 -11.75 -1.09
CA HIS A 166 -6.44 -10.42 -1.28
C HIS A 166 -6.84 -9.48 -0.13
N THR A 167 -5.91 -8.61 0.30
CA THR A 167 -6.10 -7.71 1.45
C THR A 167 -7.30 -6.76 1.29
N SER A 168 -7.69 -6.40 0.05
CA SER A 168 -8.87 -5.58 -0.20
C SER A 168 -10.19 -6.23 0.28
N GLU A 169 -10.26 -7.56 0.38
CA GLU A 169 -11.44 -8.26 0.89
C GLU A 169 -11.76 -7.91 2.36
N ARG A 170 -10.78 -7.42 3.11
CA ARG A 170 -11.01 -6.90 4.47
C ARG A 170 -11.99 -5.74 4.50
N ILE A 171 -12.07 -4.98 3.41
CA ILE A 171 -13.02 -3.86 3.25
C ILE A 171 -14.44 -4.36 3.42
N LYS A 172 -14.80 -5.48 2.79
CA LYS A 172 -16.12 -6.10 2.92
C LYS A 172 -16.43 -6.47 4.38
N SER A 173 -15.48 -7.08 5.08
CA SER A 173 -15.65 -7.44 6.50
C SER A 173 -15.81 -6.22 7.40
N ILE A 174 -15.09 -5.12 7.13
CA ILE A 174 -15.23 -3.86 7.86
C ILE A 174 -16.62 -3.27 7.62
N LEU A 175 -17.03 -3.17 6.35
CA LEU A 175 -18.31 -2.59 5.96
C LEU A 175 -19.49 -3.38 6.50
N GLN A 176 -19.45 -4.71 6.46
CA GLN A 176 -20.46 -5.58 7.05
C GLN A 176 -20.58 -5.39 8.57
N LYS A 177 -19.45 -5.13 9.26
CA LYS A 177 -19.48 -4.83 10.69
C LYS A 177 -20.10 -3.48 10.99
N ILE A 178 -19.89 -2.48 10.15
CA ILE A 178 -20.45 -1.13 10.29
C ILE A 178 -21.93 -1.11 9.89
N ASN A 179 -22.28 -1.79 8.82
CA ASN A 179 -23.63 -1.92 8.30
C ASN A 179 -23.96 -3.39 8.00
N PRO A 180 -24.59 -4.13 8.92
CA PRO A 180 -24.91 -5.56 8.74
C PRO A 180 -25.80 -5.87 7.54
N ASP A 181 -26.60 -4.91 7.10
CA ASP A 181 -27.57 -5.06 5.99
C ASP A 181 -26.94 -4.73 4.62
N ILE A 182 -25.63 -4.45 4.57
CA ILE A 182 -24.94 -4.08 3.32
C ILE A 182 -24.87 -5.28 2.36
N ASP A 183 -25.21 -5.04 1.10
CA ASP A 183 -25.03 -6.02 0.02
C ASP A 183 -23.57 -6.09 -0.39
N LEU A 184 -22.87 -7.14 0.02
CA LEU A 184 -21.43 -7.32 -0.20
C LEU A 184 -21.07 -7.55 -1.67
N ASP A 185 -22.02 -8.01 -2.50
CA ASP A 185 -21.78 -8.27 -3.92
C ASP A 185 -21.78 -6.95 -4.72
N LYS A 186 -22.38 -5.89 -4.18
CA LYS A 186 -22.39 -4.54 -4.77
C LYS A 186 -21.22 -3.67 -4.32
N ILE A 187 -20.34 -4.18 -3.46
CA ILE A 187 -19.16 -3.42 -3.01
C ILE A 187 -18.12 -3.37 -4.14
N ASP A 188 -17.85 -2.17 -4.59
CA ASP A 188 -16.79 -1.91 -5.55
C ASP A 188 -15.43 -1.84 -4.83
N LEU A 189 -14.52 -2.76 -5.15
CA LEU A 189 -13.16 -2.82 -4.61
C LEU A 189 -12.11 -2.16 -5.52
N SER A 190 -12.52 -1.47 -6.59
CA SER A 190 -11.62 -0.73 -7.47
C SER A 190 -10.93 0.42 -6.72
N TYR A 191 -9.62 0.59 -6.95
CA TYR A 191 -8.84 1.62 -6.26
C TYR A 191 -9.05 3.00 -6.88
N GLU A 192 -8.96 4.04 -6.05
CA GLU A 192 -9.11 5.43 -6.47
C GLU A 192 -7.84 6.24 -6.17
N LEU A 193 -7.24 6.78 -7.22
CA LEU A 193 -6.06 7.64 -7.11
C LEU A 193 -6.27 8.93 -7.91
N PRO A 194 -6.99 9.91 -7.36
CA PRO A 194 -7.10 11.21 -8.00
C PRO A 194 -5.75 11.92 -7.97
N ILE A 195 -5.32 12.41 -9.13
CA ILE A 195 -4.04 13.12 -9.30
C ILE A 195 -4.32 14.61 -9.46
N PRO A 196 -3.59 15.50 -8.76
CA PRO A 196 -3.69 16.94 -8.98
C PRO A 196 -3.41 17.31 -10.44
N SER A 197 -4.19 18.22 -10.98
CA SER A 197 -4.12 18.59 -12.41
C SER A 197 -2.77 19.18 -12.82
N ASP A 198 -2.10 19.92 -11.93
CA ASP A 198 -0.77 20.46 -12.17
C ASP A 198 0.28 19.37 -12.31
N VAL A 199 0.20 18.32 -11.45
CA VAL A 199 1.06 17.14 -11.52
C VAL A 199 0.81 16.36 -12.81
N ASP A 200 -0.47 16.11 -13.14
CA ASP A 200 -0.86 15.34 -14.32
C ASP A 200 -0.40 16.05 -15.62
N ASN A 201 -0.56 17.37 -15.67
CA ASN A 201 -0.12 18.20 -16.79
C ASN A 201 1.41 18.24 -16.93
N SER A 202 2.16 18.31 -15.83
CA SER A 202 3.63 18.30 -15.88
C SER A 202 4.17 16.98 -16.43
N VAL A 203 3.57 15.85 -16.05
CA VAL A 203 3.92 14.53 -16.58
C VAL A 203 3.51 14.40 -18.03
N LYS A 204 2.33 14.90 -18.43
CA LYS A 204 1.88 14.94 -19.82
C LYS A 204 2.87 15.70 -20.69
N GLN A 205 3.26 16.90 -20.30
CA GLN A 205 4.24 17.73 -20.99
C GLN A 205 5.61 17.02 -21.14
N TYR A 206 6.05 16.32 -20.11
CA TYR A 206 7.26 15.49 -20.18
C TYR A 206 7.12 14.38 -21.22
N LEU A 207 6.00 13.68 -21.28
CA LEU A 207 5.75 12.57 -22.19
C LEU A 207 5.52 13.02 -23.65
N GLU A 208 5.09 14.26 -23.89
CA GLU A 208 4.96 14.83 -25.23
C GLU A 208 6.25 14.81 -26.05
N ARG A 209 7.42 14.79 -25.38
CA ARG A 209 8.73 14.62 -26.01
C ARG A 209 8.87 13.28 -26.76
N PHE A 210 8.00 12.33 -26.45
CA PHE A 210 8.03 10.96 -26.96
C PHE A 210 6.82 10.63 -27.84
N ASN A 211 6.13 11.64 -28.34
CA ASN A 211 4.96 11.45 -29.19
C ASN A 211 5.25 10.49 -30.37
N GLY A 212 4.34 9.57 -30.63
CA GLY A 212 4.47 8.53 -31.67
C GLY A 212 5.35 7.34 -31.28
N LYS A 213 5.82 7.28 -30.02
CA LYS A 213 6.58 6.14 -29.47
C LYS A 213 5.78 5.43 -28.41
N THR A 214 6.06 4.15 -28.22
CA THR A 214 5.47 3.36 -27.12
C THR A 214 6.25 3.58 -25.84
N THR A 215 5.59 4.04 -24.79
CA THR A 215 6.20 4.35 -23.50
C THR A 215 6.11 3.19 -22.50
N VAL A 216 7.24 2.83 -21.91
CA VAL A 216 7.34 1.75 -20.91
C VAL A 216 7.95 2.29 -19.62
N LEU A 217 7.23 2.23 -18.52
CA LEU A 217 7.76 2.55 -17.22
C LEU A 217 8.45 1.31 -16.62
N LEU A 218 9.75 1.41 -16.39
CA LEU A 218 10.55 0.38 -15.72
C LEU A 218 10.83 0.81 -14.28
N ASN A 219 10.32 0.07 -13.30
CA ASN A 219 10.54 0.28 -11.87
C ASN A 219 11.27 -0.93 -11.26
N PRO A 220 12.62 -0.99 -11.32
CA PRO A 220 13.39 -2.17 -10.92
C PRO A 220 13.78 -2.20 -9.43
N PHE A 221 13.35 -1.20 -8.63
CA PHE A 221 13.79 -1.01 -7.25
C PHE A 221 12.64 -1.08 -6.27
N GLY A 222 12.69 -2.08 -5.38
CA GLY A 222 11.80 -2.19 -4.23
C GLY A 222 12.50 -1.81 -2.92
N ALA A 223 11.73 -1.66 -1.85
CA ALA A 223 12.24 -1.26 -0.53
C ALA A 223 13.23 -2.28 0.09
N LEU A 224 13.14 -3.55 -0.27
CA LEU A 224 14.01 -4.62 0.22
C LEU A 224 15.02 -5.03 -0.86
N LYS A 225 16.24 -5.39 -0.47
CA LYS A 225 17.27 -5.88 -1.39
C LYS A 225 16.79 -7.06 -2.26
N THR A 226 15.94 -7.92 -1.70
CA THR A 226 15.34 -9.08 -2.40
C THR A 226 14.32 -8.70 -3.47
N ARG A 227 13.93 -7.43 -3.53
CA ARG A 227 13.00 -6.84 -4.51
C ARG A 227 13.70 -5.81 -5.40
N LYS A 228 14.98 -6.00 -5.69
CA LYS A 228 15.76 -5.12 -6.58
C LYS A 228 16.45 -5.95 -7.64
N PHE A 229 16.48 -5.42 -8.85
CA PHE A 229 17.28 -5.95 -9.93
C PHE A 229 18.68 -5.32 -9.92
N SER A 230 19.69 -6.10 -10.31
CA SER A 230 21.04 -5.60 -10.59
C SER A 230 21.08 -4.83 -11.90
N ALA A 231 22.14 -4.05 -12.13
CA ALA A 231 22.35 -3.37 -13.40
C ALA A 231 22.39 -4.34 -14.60
N ALA A 232 22.98 -5.52 -14.43
CA ALA A 232 23.01 -6.57 -15.46
C ALA A 232 21.59 -7.07 -15.81
N LYS A 233 20.75 -7.31 -14.79
CA LYS A 233 19.36 -7.74 -15.01
C LYS A 233 18.52 -6.62 -15.63
N ILE A 234 18.72 -5.37 -15.22
CA ILE A 234 18.05 -4.21 -15.83
C ILE A 234 18.39 -4.12 -17.31
N ASN A 235 19.68 -4.26 -17.68
CA ASN A 235 20.10 -4.30 -19.09
C ASN A 235 19.39 -5.40 -19.87
N SER A 236 19.34 -6.62 -19.32
CA SER A 236 18.64 -7.73 -19.97
C SER A 236 17.15 -7.44 -20.19
N ILE A 237 16.46 -6.86 -19.19
CA ILE A 237 15.04 -6.46 -19.29
C ILE A 237 14.86 -5.39 -20.37
N VAL A 238 15.74 -4.39 -20.42
CA VAL A 238 15.73 -3.34 -21.44
C VAL A 238 15.89 -3.94 -22.85
N ASP A 239 16.81 -4.88 -23.03
CA ASP A 239 17.00 -5.57 -24.30
C ASP A 239 15.78 -6.39 -24.73
N ILE A 240 15.12 -7.05 -23.77
CA ILE A 240 13.88 -7.78 -24.03
C ILE A 240 12.79 -6.81 -24.49
N ILE A 241 12.59 -5.68 -23.79
CA ILE A 241 11.60 -4.66 -24.15
C ILE A 241 11.87 -4.12 -25.55
N LYS A 242 13.13 -3.73 -25.87
CA LYS A 242 13.51 -3.21 -27.19
C LYS A 242 13.28 -4.20 -28.33
N LYS A 243 13.42 -5.51 -28.06
CA LYS A 243 13.17 -6.57 -29.04
C LYS A 243 11.67 -6.86 -29.24
N LYS A 244 10.81 -6.56 -28.27
CA LYS A 244 9.39 -6.98 -28.27
C LYS A 244 8.42 -5.83 -28.51
N ILE A 245 8.81 -4.61 -28.26
CA ILE A 245 8.00 -3.40 -28.47
C ILE A 245 8.64 -2.60 -29.59
N ALA A 246 7.83 -2.21 -30.56
CA ALA A 246 8.28 -1.36 -31.64
C ALA A 246 8.52 0.07 -31.15
N ASN A 247 9.72 0.62 -31.41
CA ASN A 247 10.13 1.99 -31.10
C ASN A 247 9.82 2.41 -29.63
N PRO A 248 10.29 1.63 -28.63
CA PRO A 248 9.95 1.91 -27.24
C PRO A 248 10.78 3.06 -26.67
N VAL A 249 10.18 3.86 -25.79
CA VAL A 249 10.85 4.72 -24.84
C VAL A 249 10.73 4.10 -23.47
N ILE A 250 11.85 3.71 -22.88
CA ILE A 250 11.90 3.09 -21.56
C ILE A 250 12.25 4.18 -20.56
N ILE A 251 11.32 4.46 -19.63
CA ILE A 251 11.51 5.45 -18.57
C ILE A 251 11.77 4.70 -17.28
N ILE A 252 12.99 4.83 -16.73
CA ILE A 252 13.35 4.19 -15.45
C ILE A 252 12.91 5.08 -14.28
N SER A 253 12.23 4.49 -13.30
CA SER A 253 11.76 5.14 -12.09
C SER A 253 12.38 4.49 -10.84
N GLY A 254 12.71 5.31 -9.86
CA GLY A 254 13.30 4.91 -8.57
C GLY A 254 13.66 6.15 -7.76
N LEU A 255 14.27 5.94 -6.60
CA LEU A 255 14.86 7.04 -5.85
C LEU A 255 16.04 7.61 -6.66
N GLU A 256 16.29 8.90 -6.55
CA GLU A 256 17.42 9.55 -7.24
C GLU A 256 18.76 8.84 -6.97
N SER A 257 18.99 8.42 -5.73
CA SER A 257 20.17 7.66 -5.32
C SER A 257 20.28 6.26 -5.97
N GLU A 258 19.18 5.72 -6.51
CA GLU A 258 19.14 4.41 -7.15
C GLU A 258 19.33 4.52 -8.68
N ILE A 259 18.84 5.60 -9.27
CA ILE A 259 18.85 5.76 -10.73
C ILE A 259 19.96 6.68 -11.26
N LYS A 260 20.58 7.51 -10.41
CA LYS A 260 21.59 8.50 -10.85
C LYS A 260 22.76 7.90 -11.61
N ASP A 261 23.25 6.74 -11.17
CA ASP A 261 24.44 6.06 -11.72
C ASP A 261 24.08 5.01 -12.82
N ILE A 262 22.81 4.94 -13.21
CA ILE A 262 22.39 4.04 -14.29
C ILE A 262 22.62 4.71 -15.63
N GLU A 263 23.52 4.13 -16.41
CA GLU A 263 23.81 4.54 -17.80
C GLU A 263 23.48 3.37 -18.72
N ILE A 264 22.29 3.38 -19.33
CA ILE A 264 21.83 2.36 -20.28
C ILE A 264 21.34 3.09 -21.53
N ASP A 265 21.87 2.74 -22.67
CA ASP A 265 21.49 3.34 -23.94
C ASP A 265 19.99 3.18 -24.20
N GLY A 266 19.33 4.29 -24.59
CA GLY A 266 17.91 4.33 -24.90
C GLY A 266 17.00 4.19 -23.68
N VAL A 267 17.50 4.42 -22.47
CA VAL A 267 16.71 4.52 -21.22
C VAL A 267 16.72 5.96 -20.73
N GLU A 268 15.53 6.52 -20.55
CA GLU A 268 15.32 7.85 -19.98
C GLU A 268 15.18 7.74 -18.45
N LYS A 269 15.89 8.58 -17.71
CA LYS A 269 15.68 8.71 -16.25
C LYS A 269 14.50 9.63 -16.02
N THR A 270 13.56 9.22 -15.14
CA THR A 270 12.47 10.14 -14.75
C THR A 270 13.06 11.41 -14.11
N PRO A 271 12.61 12.61 -14.51
CA PRO A 271 13.04 13.86 -13.86
C PRO A 271 12.31 14.10 -12.53
N PHE A 272 11.33 13.27 -12.18
CA PHE A 272 10.45 13.48 -11.05
C PHE A 272 10.93 12.72 -9.81
N THR A 273 10.94 13.42 -8.67
CA THR A 273 11.40 12.88 -7.37
C THR A 273 10.26 12.57 -6.41
N ARG A 274 9.05 13.15 -6.63
CA ARG A 274 7.88 12.93 -5.76
C ARG A 274 7.09 11.73 -6.25
N TYR A 275 6.57 10.92 -5.31
CA TYR A 275 5.79 9.72 -5.62
C TYR A 275 4.51 10.01 -6.43
N ILE A 276 3.85 11.16 -6.18
CA ILE A 276 2.64 11.54 -6.92
C ILE A 276 2.90 11.70 -8.42
N HIS A 277 4.11 12.14 -8.85
CA HIS A 277 4.48 12.17 -10.26
C HIS A 277 4.72 10.75 -10.81
N ALA A 278 5.32 9.85 -10.03
CA ALA A 278 5.44 8.45 -10.43
C ALA A 278 4.06 7.80 -10.64
N THR A 279 3.08 8.16 -9.80
CA THR A 279 1.68 7.72 -9.95
C THR A 279 1.06 8.28 -11.25
N SER A 280 1.33 9.54 -11.60
CA SER A 280 0.89 10.14 -12.86
C SER A 280 1.58 9.51 -14.08
N LEU A 281 2.87 9.17 -13.97
CA LEU A 281 3.57 8.40 -15.02
C LEU A 281 2.89 7.05 -15.23
N VAL A 282 2.59 6.29 -14.16
CA VAL A 282 1.85 5.03 -14.23
C VAL A 282 0.53 5.19 -14.98
N LYS A 283 -0.22 6.28 -14.71
CA LYS A 283 -1.49 6.57 -15.39
C LYS A 283 -1.32 6.82 -16.89
N GLN A 284 -0.22 7.45 -17.31
CA GLN A 284 -0.07 7.99 -18.66
C GLN A 284 0.76 7.12 -19.62
N VAL A 285 1.70 6.29 -19.11
CA VAL A 285 2.50 5.39 -19.96
C VAL A 285 1.66 4.23 -20.54
N ASP A 286 2.19 3.57 -21.57
CA ASP A 286 1.50 2.45 -22.23
C ASP A 286 1.63 1.15 -21.46
N TYR A 287 2.84 0.82 -21.00
CA TYR A 287 3.17 -0.44 -20.32
C TYR A 287 4.00 -0.21 -19.07
N ILE A 288 3.92 -1.14 -18.12
CA ILE A 288 4.67 -1.06 -16.86
C ILE A 288 5.38 -2.39 -16.59
N VAL A 289 6.64 -2.30 -16.23
CA VAL A 289 7.45 -3.43 -15.76
C VAL A 289 8.00 -3.07 -14.38
N SER A 290 7.56 -3.76 -13.33
CA SER A 290 7.88 -3.37 -11.95
C SER A 290 8.20 -4.57 -11.07
N VAL A 291 9.07 -4.38 -10.10
CA VAL A 291 9.15 -5.30 -8.94
C VAL A 291 8.02 -4.98 -7.96
N ASP A 292 7.81 -5.85 -6.95
CA ASP A 292 6.81 -5.70 -5.88
C ASP A 292 6.98 -4.39 -5.11
N THR A 293 6.20 -3.37 -5.51
CA THR A 293 6.16 -2.02 -4.94
C THR A 293 4.75 -1.43 -5.03
N SER A 294 4.57 -0.23 -4.49
CA SER A 294 3.32 0.54 -4.61
C SER A 294 2.93 0.89 -6.05
N ILE A 295 3.87 0.86 -7.00
CA ILE A 295 3.62 1.05 -8.45
C ILE A 295 2.64 0.00 -8.99
N VAL A 296 2.72 -1.24 -8.48
CA VAL A 296 1.79 -2.32 -8.87
C VAL A 296 0.34 -1.94 -8.52
N HIS A 297 0.10 -1.40 -7.34
CA HIS A 297 -1.23 -0.99 -6.91
C HIS A 297 -1.71 0.28 -7.62
N ALA A 298 -0.78 1.20 -7.96
CA ALA A 298 -1.09 2.35 -8.80
C ALA A 298 -1.51 1.90 -10.23
N ALA A 299 -0.80 0.92 -10.80
CA ALA A 299 -1.16 0.35 -12.10
C ALA A 299 -2.55 -0.28 -12.07
N THR A 300 -2.87 -1.03 -11.00
CA THR A 300 -4.23 -1.57 -10.77
C THR A 300 -5.28 -0.47 -10.73
N ALA A 301 -5.02 0.65 -10.03
CA ALA A 301 -5.97 1.77 -9.92
C ALA A 301 -6.31 2.41 -11.28
N PHE A 302 -5.38 2.36 -12.23
CA PHE A 302 -5.56 2.93 -13.58
C PHE A 302 -5.78 1.86 -14.67
N ASN A 303 -6.02 0.61 -14.29
CA ASN A 303 -6.20 -0.52 -15.21
C ASN A 303 -5.09 -0.62 -16.28
N LYS A 304 -3.84 -0.40 -15.85
CA LYS A 304 -2.68 -0.41 -16.76
C LYS A 304 -2.10 -1.79 -16.94
N PRO A 305 -1.70 -2.17 -18.18
CA PRO A 305 -0.96 -3.38 -18.42
C PRO A 305 0.36 -3.37 -17.65
N ILE A 306 0.58 -4.37 -16.81
CA ILE A 306 1.77 -4.46 -15.96
C ILE A 306 2.30 -5.90 -15.85
N VAL A 307 3.62 -6.05 -15.92
CA VAL A 307 4.32 -7.22 -15.39
C VAL A 307 4.89 -6.88 -14.01
N ALA A 308 4.53 -7.65 -13.00
CA ALA A 308 4.93 -7.45 -11.61
C ALA A 308 5.73 -8.64 -11.07
N PHE A 309 6.97 -8.42 -10.65
CA PHE A 309 7.90 -9.45 -10.18
C PHE A 309 7.95 -9.52 -8.66
N TYR A 310 7.76 -10.72 -8.12
CA TYR A 310 7.72 -10.98 -6.68
C TYR A 310 8.74 -12.02 -6.26
N PRO A 311 9.43 -11.83 -5.12
CA PRO A 311 10.26 -12.87 -4.53
C PRO A 311 9.40 -13.96 -3.88
N MET A 312 9.88 -15.22 -3.88
CA MET A 312 9.22 -16.28 -3.11
C MET A 312 9.32 -15.99 -1.60
N SER A 313 8.19 -16.06 -0.92
CA SER A 313 8.14 -15.96 0.55
C SER A 313 7.97 -17.35 1.18
N LYS A 314 9.09 -17.99 1.60
CA LYS A 314 9.05 -19.27 2.32
C LYS A 314 8.64 -19.17 3.80
N ALA A 315 8.51 -17.95 4.34
CA ALA A 315 8.51 -17.75 5.79
C ALA A 315 7.15 -17.44 6.41
N ARG A 316 6.08 -17.33 5.63
CA ARG A 316 4.75 -17.00 6.17
C ARG A 316 3.68 -17.81 5.44
N VAL A 317 2.73 -18.32 6.21
CA VAL A 317 1.51 -19.00 5.75
C VAL A 317 0.70 -18.13 4.78
N ASN A 318 0.89 -16.81 4.83
CA ASN A 318 0.33 -15.86 3.86
C ASN A 318 1.39 -15.56 2.81
N SER A 319 1.23 -16.12 1.63
CA SER A 319 2.07 -15.76 0.49
C SER A 319 1.79 -14.29 0.15
N GLN A 320 2.74 -13.40 0.45
CA GLN A 320 2.62 -11.97 0.13
C GLN A 320 2.17 -11.71 -1.32
N PRO A 321 2.63 -12.51 -2.31
CA PRO A 321 2.18 -12.35 -3.69
C PRO A 321 0.68 -12.51 -3.91
N LEU A 322 -0.01 -13.39 -3.19
CA LEU A 322 -1.46 -13.58 -3.32
C LEU A 322 -2.25 -12.56 -2.51
N THR A 323 -1.76 -12.24 -1.31
CA THR A 323 -2.44 -11.32 -0.39
C THR A 323 -2.25 -9.85 -0.77
N TRP A 324 -1.10 -9.51 -1.36
CA TRP A 324 -0.68 -8.14 -1.72
C TRP A 324 -0.29 -8.02 -3.19
N GLY A 325 -0.71 -8.96 -4.02
CA GLY A 325 -0.46 -8.92 -5.45
C GLY A 325 -1.29 -7.85 -6.17
N PRO A 326 -1.16 -7.75 -7.49
CA PRO A 326 -2.05 -6.93 -8.26
C PRO A 326 -3.47 -7.53 -8.21
N ASN A 327 -4.47 -6.69 -7.98
CA ASN A 327 -5.88 -7.05 -8.02
C ASN A 327 -6.47 -6.55 -9.35
N SER A 328 -5.94 -7.03 -10.47
CA SER A 328 -6.29 -6.57 -11.82
C SER A 328 -6.07 -7.68 -12.84
N GLU A 329 -6.99 -7.81 -13.77
CA GLU A 329 -6.87 -8.69 -14.93
C GLU A 329 -5.83 -8.20 -15.97
N HIS A 330 -5.44 -6.93 -15.90
CA HIS A 330 -4.38 -6.34 -16.74
C HIS A 330 -2.97 -6.54 -16.15
N ALA A 331 -2.82 -7.38 -15.14
CA ALA A 331 -1.56 -7.62 -14.48
C ALA A 331 -1.07 -9.06 -14.64
N ILE A 332 0.18 -9.21 -15.06
CA ILE A 332 0.89 -10.48 -15.06
C ILE A 332 1.79 -10.52 -13.84
N GLN A 333 1.50 -11.43 -12.92
CA GLN A 333 2.29 -11.66 -11.73
C GLN A 333 3.30 -12.78 -11.97
N VAL A 334 4.59 -12.46 -11.83
CA VAL A 334 5.68 -13.41 -11.97
C VAL A 334 6.33 -13.66 -10.61
N LEU A 335 6.35 -14.91 -10.18
CA LEU A 335 6.95 -15.33 -8.92
C LEU A 335 8.35 -15.89 -9.17
N SER A 336 9.32 -15.45 -8.38
CA SER A 336 10.63 -16.09 -8.33
C SER A 336 10.56 -17.41 -7.58
N ASP A 337 11.31 -18.41 -8.01
CA ASP A 337 11.50 -19.67 -7.26
C ASP A 337 12.39 -19.50 -6.03
N THR A 338 13.01 -18.34 -5.86
CA THR A 338 13.90 -18.00 -4.76
C THR A 338 13.38 -16.78 -3.98
N ARG A 339 14.16 -16.36 -2.98
CA ARG A 339 13.87 -15.15 -2.18
C ARG A 339 14.21 -13.84 -2.90
N ASN A 340 14.79 -13.90 -4.09
CA ASN A 340 15.21 -12.71 -4.83
C ASN A 340 14.50 -12.64 -6.17
N VAL A 341 14.02 -11.47 -6.55
CA VAL A 341 13.48 -11.23 -7.91
C VAL A 341 14.60 -11.33 -8.97
N GLU A 342 15.84 -11.07 -8.59
CA GLU A 342 17.03 -11.18 -9.45
C GLU A 342 17.16 -12.55 -10.11
N ASP A 343 16.74 -13.59 -9.42
CA ASP A 343 16.91 -14.98 -9.86
C ASP A 343 15.85 -15.44 -10.88
N ILE A 344 14.89 -14.58 -11.24
CA ILE A 344 13.89 -14.87 -12.28
C ILE A 344 14.59 -15.01 -13.63
N PRO A 345 14.43 -16.16 -14.34
CA PRO A 345 15.07 -16.38 -15.63
C PRO A 345 14.57 -15.41 -16.71
N ASP A 346 15.48 -14.98 -17.62
CA ASP A 346 15.17 -14.02 -18.68
C ASP A 346 14.12 -14.52 -19.67
N ASN A 347 14.04 -15.84 -19.91
CA ASN A 347 12.99 -16.42 -20.74
C ASN A 347 11.59 -16.28 -20.10
N ILE A 348 11.47 -16.33 -18.78
CA ILE A 348 10.22 -16.09 -18.06
C ILE A 348 9.85 -14.62 -18.13
N ILE A 349 10.82 -13.71 -17.93
CA ILE A 349 10.62 -12.26 -18.07
C ILE A 349 10.13 -11.93 -19.50
N LYS A 350 10.79 -12.48 -20.51
CA LYS A 350 10.41 -12.32 -21.92
C LYS A 350 8.98 -12.76 -22.17
N TYR A 351 8.60 -13.97 -21.73
CA TYR A 351 7.26 -14.50 -21.89
C TYR A 351 6.20 -13.63 -21.21
N ALA A 352 6.49 -13.13 -20.01
CA ALA A 352 5.59 -12.23 -19.29
C ALA A 352 5.40 -10.89 -20.03
N ILE A 353 6.47 -10.31 -20.57
CA ILE A 353 6.39 -9.07 -21.35
C ILE A 353 5.59 -9.27 -22.65
N GLU A 354 5.78 -10.39 -23.36
CA GLU A 354 5.03 -10.74 -24.56
C GLU A 354 3.52 -10.85 -24.28
N ASN A 355 3.17 -11.52 -23.18
CA ASN A 355 1.77 -11.64 -22.76
C ASN A 355 1.16 -10.28 -22.34
N MET A 356 1.91 -9.43 -21.66
CA MET A 356 1.44 -8.08 -21.32
C MET A 356 1.12 -7.25 -22.58
N ILE A 357 1.96 -7.34 -23.61
CA ILE A 357 1.73 -6.63 -24.87
C ILE A 357 0.43 -7.11 -25.54
N SER A 358 0.18 -8.43 -25.53
CA SER A 358 -1.03 -9.02 -26.14
C SER A 358 -2.33 -8.65 -25.44
N MET A 359 -2.29 -8.21 -24.17
CA MET A 359 -3.50 -7.74 -23.44
C MET A 359 -4.06 -6.40 -23.97
N ARG A 360 -3.28 -5.64 -24.72
CA ARG A 360 -3.68 -4.33 -25.27
C ARG A 360 -4.13 -4.41 -26.71
N SER A 361 -3.81 -5.52 -27.40
CA SER A 361 -4.25 -5.78 -28.77
C SER A 361 -5.68 -6.33 -28.79
#